data_219eab59cf552e224f00640a3a8deec4
#
_entry.id   219eab59cf552e224f00640a3a8deec4
#
_cell.length_a   1.000
_cell.length_b   1.000
_cell.length_c   1.000
_cell.angle_alpha   90.00
_cell.angle_beta   90.00
_cell.angle_gamma   90.00
#
_symmetry.space_group_name_H-M   'P 1'
#
loop_
_entity.id
_entity.type
_entity.pdbx_description
1 polymer ?
#
loop_
_entity_poly.entity_id
_entity_poly.type
_entity_poly.pdbx_seq_one_letter_code
_entity_poly.pdbx_strand_id
1 'polypeptide(L)'
;IKEGLIPVNMFYVSQSLTENLSAEAFYQLEWDQTVVDNCGTFFSQPDIIADGCDNNLRVLNKRSTIPAAALPTLTRLGVDVDNEGVLVRRSGDRDARDSGQWGASFKYMFDPLDTEFGAYFMNYHSRAPIFSATGAPQSVYNTAAGLPGPFAALAPLLVAGNSQYFIEYPEDIRLYGLSFSTTLPTGTAWSGEVSYRPNAPVQLNSTDILFAGVRPLGGSLTNASLLSAPPGSDLHGYRRKEITQFQTTLTHFFDQVMGASRLTL
;
A
#
# COMPACT_ATOMS: atom_id res chain seq x y z
N ILE A 1 -10.10 -9.35 -17.30
CA ILE A 1 -9.11 -9.56 -16.19
C ILE A 1 -7.67 -9.52 -16.72
N LYS A 2 -7.37 -10.12 -17.89
CA LYS A 2 -6.01 -10.10 -18.45
C LYS A 2 -5.52 -8.70 -18.85
N GLU A 3 -6.40 -7.81 -19.20
CA GLU A 3 -6.10 -6.42 -19.62
C GLU A 3 -5.65 -5.53 -18.44
N GLY A 4 -5.93 -5.94 -17.20
CA GLY A 4 -5.49 -5.24 -16.00
C GLY A 4 -4.16 -5.77 -15.41
N LEU A 5 -3.51 -6.74 -16.06
CA LEU A 5 -2.24 -7.28 -15.60
C LEU A 5 -1.09 -6.60 -16.34
N ILE A 6 -0.17 -6.01 -15.59
CA ILE A 6 1.05 -5.42 -16.14
C ILE A 6 2.06 -6.55 -16.37
N PRO A 7 2.47 -6.80 -17.62
CA PRO A 7 3.46 -7.83 -17.93
C PRO A 7 4.84 -7.39 -17.46
N VAL A 8 5.60 -8.32 -16.92
CA VAL A 8 7.00 -8.10 -16.51
C VAL A 8 7.85 -9.26 -17.02
N ASN A 9 9.11 -8.98 -17.30
CA ASN A 9 10.06 -9.99 -17.74
C ASN A 9 10.43 -10.92 -16.58
N MET A 10 10.39 -12.25 -16.83
CA MET A 10 10.78 -13.24 -15.84
C MET A 10 11.37 -14.50 -16.46
N PHE A 11 12.22 -15.16 -15.70
CA PHE A 11 12.56 -16.57 -15.95
C PHE A 11 11.54 -17.45 -15.24
N TYR A 12 11.05 -18.46 -15.94
CA TYR A 12 10.15 -19.46 -15.39
C TYR A 12 10.58 -20.86 -15.79
N VAL A 13 10.56 -21.77 -14.84
CA VAL A 13 10.81 -23.19 -15.07
C VAL A 13 9.72 -24.01 -14.41
N SER A 14 9.24 -25.03 -15.13
CA SER A 14 8.29 -26.03 -14.61
C SER A 14 8.83 -27.40 -14.99
N GLN A 15 8.91 -28.29 -14.00
CA GLN A 15 9.49 -29.62 -14.13
C GLN A 15 8.70 -30.66 -13.36
N SER A 16 8.32 -31.77 -14.01
CA SER A 16 7.86 -32.96 -13.32
C SER A 16 9.07 -33.71 -12.75
N LEU A 17 9.13 -33.82 -11.43
CA LEU A 17 10.21 -34.49 -10.70
C LEU A 17 9.96 -35.99 -10.59
N THR A 18 8.70 -36.37 -10.41
CA THR A 18 8.21 -37.75 -10.41
C THR A 18 6.84 -37.80 -11.10
N GLU A 19 6.22 -38.98 -11.17
CA GLU A 19 4.85 -39.10 -11.72
C GLU A 19 3.83 -38.25 -10.92
N ASN A 20 4.05 -38.11 -9.62
CA ASN A 20 3.12 -37.43 -8.71
C ASN A 20 3.64 -36.11 -8.15
N LEU A 21 4.87 -35.74 -8.42
CA LEU A 21 5.49 -34.51 -7.89
C LEU A 21 5.95 -33.60 -9.01
N SER A 22 5.48 -32.38 -9.03
CA SER A 22 5.97 -31.30 -9.90
C SER A 22 6.53 -30.13 -9.09
N ALA A 23 7.46 -29.42 -9.67
CA ALA A 23 8.05 -28.21 -9.13
C ALA A 23 8.04 -27.10 -10.17
N GLU A 24 7.78 -25.90 -9.73
CA GLU A 24 7.81 -24.68 -10.53
C GLU A 24 8.63 -23.64 -9.80
N ALA A 25 9.37 -22.83 -10.53
CA ALA A 25 10.09 -21.68 -9.99
C ALA A 25 10.12 -20.53 -10.98
N PHE A 26 10.13 -19.32 -10.45
CA PHE A 26 10.33 -18.13 -11.27
C PHE A 26 11.33 -17.17 -10.61
N TYR A 27 11.98 -16.38 -11.43
CA TYR A 27 12.73 -15.20 -11.02
C TYR A 27 12.32 -14.02 -11.91
N GLN A 28 11.82 -12.96 -11.29
CA GLN A 28 11.37 -11.77 -11.97
C GLN A 28 12.54 -10.82 -12.18
N LEU A 29 12.69 -10.30 -13.39
CA LEU A 29 13.81 -9.45 -13.82
C LEU A 29 13.46 -7.97 -13.79
N GLU A 30 12.20 -7.64 -13.66
CA GLU A 30 11.67 -6.28 -13.75
C GLU A 30 10.56 -6.10 -12.70
N TRP A 31 10.56 -4.97 -12.04
CA TRP A 31 9.47 -4.54 -11.17
C TRP A 31 8.69 -3.42 -11.85
N ASP A 32 7.39 -3.40 -11.66
CA ASP A 32 6.53 -2.33 -12.14
C ASP A 32 5.41 -2.08 -11.13
N GLN A 33 5.03 -0.83 -10.96
CA GLN A 33 4.00 -0.43 -10.02
C GLN A 33 2.60 -0.72 -10.54
N THR A 34 1.62 -0.82 -9.65
CA THR A 34 0.22 -0.84 -10.04
C THR A 34 -0.17 0.53 -10.56
N VAL A 35 -0.64 0.60 -11.80
CA VAL A 35 -1.20 1.82 -12.38
C VAL A 35 -2.54 2.08 -11.70
N VAL A 36 -2.64 3.22 -11.03
CA VAL A 36 -3.89 3.68 -10.40
C VAL A 36 -4.58 4.70 -11.31
N ASP A 37 -5.90 4.86 -11.12
CA ASP A 37 -6.67 5.82 -11.90
C ASP A 37 -6.14 7.25 -11.72
N ASN A 38 -6.08 7.99 -12.82
CA ASN A 38 -5.59 9.38 -12.79
C ASN A 38 -6.50 10.27 -11.94
N CYS A 39 -5.88 11.25 -11.27
CA CYS A 39 -6.58 12.24 -10.48
C CYS A 39 -7.64 12.98 -11.32
N GLY A 40 -8.74 13.32 -10.67
CA GLY A 40 -9.88 14.00 -11.32
C GLY A 40 -10.75 13.08 -12.17
N THR A 41 -10.47 11.80 -12.27
CA THR A 41 -11.33 10.82 -12.93
C THR A 41 -12.40 10.27 -11.97
N PHE A 42 -13.51 9.79 -12.52
CA PHE A 42 -14.65 9.34 -11.72
C PHE A 42 -14.32 8.19 -10.75
N PHE A 43 -13.40 7.32 -11.12
CA PHE A 43 -12.99 6.16 -10.31
C PHE A 43 -11.81 6.42 -9.39
N SER A 44 -11.12 7.55 -9.56
CA SER A 44 -9.99 7.90 -8.69
C SER A 44 -10.49 8.26 -7.29
N GLN A 45 -10.09 7.46 -6.32
CA GLN A 45 -10.40 7.69 -4.90
C GLN A 45 -9.34 8.63 -4.26
N PRO A 46 -8.02 8.33 -4.38
CA PRO A 46 -6.96 9.18 -3.87
C PRO A 46 -6.31 9.98 -4.99
N ASP A 47 -6.75 11.20 -5.20
CA ASP A 47 -6.23 12.13 -6.22
C ASP A 47 -4.77 12.59 -6.00
N ILE A 48 -4.04 11.91 -5.12
CA ILE A 48 -2.67 12.29 -4.70
C ILE A 48 -1.64 11.20 -4.98
N ILE A 49 -2.04 10.04 -5.51
CA ILE A 49 -1.16 8.87 -5.65
C ILE A 49 -0.71 8.66 -7.10
N ALA A 50 -1.61 8.86 -8.08
CA ALA A 50 -1.28 8.63 -9.47
C ALA A 50 -0.13 9.51 -9.95
N ASP A 51 0.64 9.02 -10.92
CA ASP A 51 1.70 9.77 -11.56
C ASP A 51 1.15 11.03 -12.22
N GLY A 52 1.87 12.14 -12.10
CA GLY A 52 1.43 13.43 -12.60
C GLY A 52 0.43 14.17 -11.69
N CYS A 53 0.05 13.60 -10.55
CA CYS A 53 -0.86 14.22 -9.57
C CYS A 53 -0.11 14.85 -8.38
N ASP A 54 1.03 15.47 -8.63
CA ASP A 54 2.01 15.88 -7.62
C ASP A 54 1.57 17.05 -6.74
N ASN A 55 0.58 17.84 -7.19
CA ASN A 55 0.15 19.06 -6.54
C ASN A 55 -1.30 18.99 -6.06
N ASN A 56 -1.76 17.84 -5.60
CA ASN A 56 -3.16 17.62 -5.25
C ASN A 56 -3.42 17.50 -3.74
N LEU A 57 -2.41 17.24 -2.92
CA LEU A 57 -2.60 17.12 -1.47
C LEU A 57 -2.73 18.50 -0.84
N ARG A 58 -3.92 18.82 -0.31
CA ARG A 58 -4.19 20.03 0.47
C ARG A 58 -4.49 19.69 1.91
N VAL A 59 -3.90 20.45 2.83
CA VAL A 59 -4.32 20.52 4.22
C VAL A 59 -5.05 21.83 4.43
N LEU A 60 -6.14 21.81 5.22
CA LEU A 60 -7.03 22.95 5.39
C LEU A 60 -7.86 23.26 4.12
N ASN A 61 -9.08 22.79 4.09
CA ASN A 61 -9.96 22.74 2.91
C ASN A 61 -10.46 24.10 2.35
N LYS A 62 -10.05 25.24 2.90
CA LYS A 62 -10.50 26.56 2.39
C LYS A 62 -9.50 27.65 2.75
N ARG A 63 -8.97 28.32 1.74
CA ARG A 63 -8.18 29.54 1.92
C ARG A 63 -8.84 30.58 2.81
N SER A 64 -10.18 30.68 2.78
CA SER A 64 -10.94 31.66 3.59
C SER A 64 -10.77 31.49 5.10
N THR A 65 -10.26 30.36 5.57
CA THR A 65 -9.95 30.14 6.98
C THR A 65 -8.61 30.75 7.41
N ILE A 66 -7.76 31.15 6.44
CA ILE A 66 -6.49 31.82 6.68
C ILE A 66 -6.72 33.35 6.64
N PRO A 67 -6.38 34.09 7.69
CA PRO A 67 -6.48 35.55 7.64
C PRO A 67 -5.72 36.15 6.45
N ALA A 68 -6.34 37.04 5.69
CA ALA A 68 -5.72 37.63 4.50
C ALA A 68 -4.36 38.29 4.81
N ALA A 69 -4.23 38.90 6.00
CA ALA A 69 -2.98 39.49 6.44
C ALA A 69 -1.84 38.48 6.67
N ALA A 70 -2.14 37.20 6.82
CA ALA A 70 -1.16 36.16 7.04
C ALA A 70 -0.60 35.57 5.73
N LEU A 71 -1.33 35.69 4.61
CA LEU A 71 -0.96 35.11 3.33
C LEU A 71 0.44 35.53 2.84
N PRO A 72 0.80 36.85 2.83
CA PRO A 72 2.12 37.25 2.40
C PRO A 72 3.25 36.69 3.26
N THR A 73 2.98 36.50 4.56
CA THR A 73 3.96 35.91 5.49
C THR A 73 4.16 34.44 5.20
N LEU A 74 3.08 33.67 5.02
CA LEU A 74 3.15 32.24 4.69
C LEU A 74 3.87 32.00 3.36
N THR A 75 3.50 32.77 2.31
CA THR A 75 4.16 32.65 1.00
C THR A 75 5.65 32.95 1.07
N ARG A 76 6.06 34.01 1.81
CA ARG A 76 7.48 34.34 2.01
C ARG A 76 8.24 33.23 2.77
N LEU A 77 7.56 32.46 3.61
CA LEU A 77 8.09 31.34 4.36
C LEU A 77 7.98 30.00 3.59
N GLY A 78 7.70 30.03 2.29
CA GLY A 78 7.71 28.85 1.42
C GLY A 78 6.42 28.02 1.42
N VAL A 79 5.33 28.55 1.98
CA VAL A 79 4.03 27.88 1.99
C VAL A 79 3.22 28.27 0.78
N ASP A 80 2.84 27.31 -0.05
CA ASP A 80 1.93 27.51 -1.17
C ASP A 80 0.48 27.43 -0.69
N VAL A 81 -0.26 28.51 -0.93
CA VAL A 81 -1.68 28.62 -0.56
C VAL A 81 -2.49 28.94 -1.80
N ASP A 82 -3.40 28.07 -2.15
CA ASP A 82 -4.40 28.31 -3.21
C ASP A 82 -5.82 28.42 -2.63
N ASN A 83 -6.84 28.39 -3.48
CA ASN A 83 -8.24 28.49 -3.03
C ASN A 83 -8.72 27.28 -2.24
N GLU A 84 -8.06 26.14 -2.41
CA GLU A 84 -8.40 24.85 -1.78
C GLU A 84 -7.66 24.64 -0.46
N GLY A 85 -6.63 25.43 -0.15
CA GLY A 85 -5.91 25.32 1.11
C GLY A 85 -4.40 25.48 0.99
N VAL A 86 -3.67 24.79 1.86
CA VAL A 86 -2.21 24.73 1.89
C VAL A 86 -1.73 23.48 1.20
N LEU A 87 -0.91 23.64 0.17
CA LEU A 87 -0.33 22.54 -0.59
C LEU A 87 0.75 21.83 0.24
N VAL A 88 0.67 20.51 0.30
CA VAL A 88 1.77 19.62 0.71
C VAL A 88 2.32 18.98 -0.55
N ARG A 89 3.57 19.26 -0.88
CA ARG A 89 4.18 18.83 -2.14
C ARG A 89 4.54 17.35 -2.12
N ARG A 90 4.39 16.68 -3.26
CA ARG A 90 4.96 15.36 -3.50
C ARG A 90 6.45 15.48 -3.74
N SER A 91 7.26 14.70 -3.05
CA SER A 91 8.67 14.47 -3.40
C SER A 91 8.75 13.28 -4.38
N GLY A 92 9.95 12.99 -4.89
CA GLY A 92 10.11 11.81 -5.76
C GLY A 92 9.71 10.50 -5.06
N ASP A 93 9.03 9.63 -5.79
CA ASP A 93 8.59 8.34 -5.29
C ASP A 93 9.78 7.39 -5.07
N ARG A 94 9.54 6.36 -4.29
CA ARG A 94 10.54 5.35 -3.94
C ARG A 94 10.09 4.00 -4.48
N ASP A 95 10.48 3.76 -5.71
CA ASP A 95 10.21 2.51 -6.42
C ASP A 95 10.99 1.36 -5.78
N ALA A 96 10.42 0.16 -5.88
CA ALA A 96 11.13 -1.04 -5.49
C ALA A 96 12.16 -1.40 -6.57
N ARG A 97 13.21 -2.10 -6.17
CA ARG A 97 14.23 -2.59 -7.10
C ARG A 97 13.68 -3.69 -8.00
N ASP A 98 14.26 -3.85 -9.18
CA ASP A 98 13.90 -4.91 -10.13
C ASP A 98 14.26 -6.31 -9.60
N SER A 99 15.39 -6.42 -8.91
CA SER A 99 15.94 -7.69 -8.47
C SER A 99 15.36 -8.18 -7.14
N GLY A 100 15.50 -9.47 -6.85
CA GLY A 100 15.13 -10.06 -5.58
C GLY A 100 13.71 -10.61 -5.52
N GLN A 101 12.99 -10.63 -6.62
CA GLN A 101 11.66 -11.19 -6.71
C GLN A 101 11.72 -12.60 -7.29
N TRP A 102 11.34 -13.59 -6.50
CA TRP A 102 11.39 -15.00 -6.90
C TRP A 102 10.31 -15.79 -6.17
N GLY A 103 9.98 -16.95 -6.71
CA GLY A 103 9.09 -17.89 -6.07
C GLY A 103 9.37 -19.31 -6.51
N ALA A 104 8.93 -20.25 -5.68
CA ALA A 104 8.93 -21.67 -5.96
C ALA A 104 7.64 -22.31 -5.47
N SER A 105 7.16 -23.30 -6.20
CA SER A 105 6.03 -24.10 -5.79
C SER A 105 6.32 -25.59 -6.00
N PHE A 106 5.73 -26.41 -5.15
CA PHE A 106 5.73 -27.87 -5.27
C PHE A 106 4.29 -28.34 -5.21
N LYS A 107 3.91 -29.22 -6.15
CA LYS A 107 2.59 -29.85 -6.17
C LYS A 107 2.77 -31.36 -6.11
N TYR A 108 2.06 -31.98 -5.23
CA TYR A 108 2.12 -33.44 -5.01
C TYR A 108 0.72 -34.05 -5.06
N MET A 109 0.52 -34.98 -6.01
CA MET A 109 -0.70 -35.75 -6.10
C MET A 109 -0.59 -36.96 -5.19
N PHE A 110 -1.50 -37.06 -4.21
CA PHE A 110 -1.61 -38.18 -3.31
C PHE A 110 -2.76 -39.09 -3.75
N ASP A 111 -2.46 -40.07 -4.59
CA ASP A 111 -3.43 -40.93 -5.25
C ASP A 111 -4.42 -41.62 -4.29
N PRO A 112 -3.99 -42.09 -3.09
CA PRO A 112 -4.94 -42.80 -2.18
C PRO A 112 -6.12 -41.94 -1.71
N LEU A 113 -5.98 -40.63 -1.71
CA LEU A 113 -7.03 -39.68 -1.32
C LEU A 113 -7.54 -38.86 -2.50
N ASP A 114 -7.07 -39.09 -3.71
CA ASP A 114 -7.36 -38.28 -4.89
C ASP A 114 -7.22 -36.77 -4.57
N THR A 115 -6.10 -36.44 -3.92
CA THR A 115 -5.86 -35.11 -3.36
C THR A 115 -4.54 -34.54 -3.84
N GLU A 116 -4.57 -33.36 -4.44
CA GLU A 116 -3.38 -32.59 -4.73
C GLU A 116 -3.04 -31.68 -3.55
N PHE A 117 -1.79 -31.73 -3.09
CA PHE A 117 -1.23 -30.83 -2.11
C PHE A 117 -0.27 -29.85 -2.79
N GLY A 118 -0.30 -28.57 -2.39
CA GLY A 118 0.60 -27.53 -2.86
C GLY A 118 1.38 -26.92 -1.72
N ALA A 119 2.67 -26.59 -1.98
CA ALA A 119 3.50 -25.78 -1.08
C ALA A 119 4.13 -24.64 -1.89
N TYR A 120 4.10 -23.41 -1.35
CA TYR A 120 4.48 -22.19 -2.05
C TYR A 120 5.42 -21.35 -1.20
N PHE A 121 6.44 -20.79 -1.85
CA PHE A 121 7.42 -19.89 -1.25
C PHE A 121 7.65 -18.72 -2.19
N MET A 122 7.55 -17.50 -1.69
CA MET A 122 7.78 -16.29 -2.50
C MET A 122 8.54 -15.22 -1.70
N ASN A 123 9.41 -14.50 -2.39
CA ASN A 123 9.90 -13.18 -2.00
C ASN A 123 9.54 -12.20 -3.11
N TYR A 124 8.83 -11.14 -2.78
CA TYR A 124 8.35 -10.17 -3.76
C TYR A 124 8.33 -8.75 -3.19
N HIS A 125 8.19 -7.76 -4.06
CA HIS A 125 8.06 -6.36 -3.70
C HIS A 125 6.61 -5.92 -3.87
N SER A 126 6.17 -4.99 -3.02
CA SER A 126 4.83 -4.41 -3.14
C SER A 126 4.71 -3.68 -4.48
N ARG A 127 3.61 -3.91 -5.18
CA ARG A 127 3.21 -3.10 -6.33
C ARG A 127 2.11 -2.10 -5.97
N ALA A 128 1.53 -2.27 -4.78
CA ALA A 128 0.55 -1.32 -4.26
C ALA A 128 1.26 -0.13 -3.61
N PRO A 129 0.86 1.10 -3.95
CA PRO A 129 1.45 2.31 -3.41
C PRO A 129 1.18 2.46 -1.92
N ILE A 130 2.17 2.92 -1.17
CA ILE A 130 2.06 3.27 0.24
C ILE A 130 2.35 4.75 0.41
N PHE A 131 1.42 5.46 1.03
CA PHE A 131 1.56 6.88 1.36
C PHE A 131 2.48 7.07 2.56
N SER A 132 3.52 7.87 2.39
CA SER A 132 4.54 8.19 3.39
C SER A 132 4.84 9.69 3.37
N ALA A 133 5.53 10.23 4.38
CA ALA A 133 5.79 11.65 4.47
C ALA A 133 7.23 11.95 4.96
N THR A 134 7.74 13.10 4.56
CA THR A 134 8.96 13.69 5.11
C THR A 134 8.57 14.93 5.90
N GLY A 135 8.95 14.98 7.17
CA GLY A 135 8.70 16.12 8.05
C GLY A 135 9.45 17.38 7.60
N ALA A 136 8.91 18.56 7.91
CA ALA A 136 9.60 19.81 7.67
C ALA A 136 10.97 19.83 8.37
N PRO A 137 11.98 20.53 7.83
CA PRO A 137 13.30 20.63 8.46
C PRO A 137 13.22 21.41 9.79
N GLN A 138 14.18 21.18 10.68
CA GLN A 138 14.24 21.81 12.02
C GLN A 138 14.15 23.35 11.96
N SER A 139 14.72 23.97 10.93
CA SER A 139 14.69 25.43 10.74
C SER A 139 13.24 25.96 10.63
N VAL A 140 12.34 25.19 10.04
CA VAL A 140 10.91 25.55 9.92
C VAL A 140 10.25 25.52 11.30
N TYR A 141 10.53 24.53 12.13
CA TYR A 141 10.01 24.48 13.52
C TYR A 141 10.55 25.64 14.36
N ASN A 142 11.82 25.99 14.21
CA ASN A 142 12.41 27.14 14.89
C ASN A 142 11.72 28.46 14.45
N THR A 143 11.44 28.60 13.17
CA THR A 143 10.69 29.74 12.64
C THR A 143 9.26 29.77 13.17
N ALA A 144 8.60 28.60 13.20
CA ALA A 144 7.23 28.46 13.71
C ALA A 144 7.14 28.86 15.19
N ALA A 145 8.12 28.47 16.00
CA ALA A 145 8.21 28.84 17.42
C ALA A 145 8.44 30.33 17.63
N GLY A 146 9.08 31.01 16.68
CA GLY A 146 9.33 32.47 16.69
C GLY A 146 8.22 33.33 16.09
N LEU A 147 7.11 32.76 15.63
CA LEU A 147 6.01 33.52 15.07
C LEU A 147 5.38 34.45 16.15
N PRO A 148 5.17 35.76 15.84
CA PRO A 148 4.56 36.68 16.78
C PRO A 148 3.11 36.28 17.09
N GLY A 149 2.61 36.63 18.27
CA GLY A 149 1.35 36.19 18.86
C GLY A 149 0.16 36.04 17.91
N PRO A 150 -0.17 37.06 17.04
CA PRO A 150 -1.28 36.91 16.09
C PRO A 150 -1.10 35.83 15.04
N PHE A 151 0.14 35.42 14.76
CA PHE A 151 0.49 34.43 13.76
C PHE A 151 0.90 33.07 14.32
N ALA A 152 0.98 32.95 15.65
CA ALA A 152 1.34 31.66 16.30
C ALA A 152 0.40 30.52 15.89
N ALA A 153 -0.88 30.80 15.67
CA ALA A 153 -1.88 29.83 15.22
C ALA A 153 -1.60 29.30 13.79
N LEU A 154 -0.70 29.92 13.02
CA LEU A 154 -0.31 29.50 11.67
C LEU A 154 0.87 28.53 11.67
N ALA A 155 1.49 28.27 12.84
CA ALA A 155 2.63 27.35 12.94
C ALA A 155 2.36 25.96 12.33
N PRO A 156 1.18 25.32 12.52
CA PRO A 156 0.88 24.03 11.86
C PRO A 156 0.85 24.14 10.34
N LEU A 157 0.35 25.23 9.79
CA LEU A 157 0.30 25.44 8.34
C LEU A 157 1.69 25.69 7.76
N LEU A 158 2.54 26.39 8.49
CA LEU A 158 3.94 26.60 8.10
C LEU A 158 4.69 25.27 8.04
N VAL A 159 4.51 24.43 9.03
CA VAL A 159 5.13 23.10 9.07
C VAL A 159 4.57 22.20 7.96
N ALA A 160 3.25 22.14 7.80
CA ALA A 160 2.62 21.31 6.78
C ALA A 160 3.02 21.72 5.36
N GLY A 161 3.02 23.02 5.04
CA GLY A 161 3.40 23.52 3.71
C GLY A 161 4.89 23.41 3.38
N ASN A 162 5.75 23.15 4.37
CA ASN A 162 7.16 22.83 4.21
C ASN A 162 7.50 21.35 4.44
N SER A 163 6.51 20.52 4.68
CA SER A 163 6.62 19.06 4.68
C SER A 163 6.36 18.53 3.26
N GLN A 164 6.72 17.29 3.02
CA GLN A 164 6.48 16.61 1.75
C GLN A 164 5.88 15.24 2.00
N TYR A 165 5.18 14.71 0.99
CA TYR A 165 4.78 13.31 0.98
C TYR A 165 5.44 12.61 -0.21
N PHE A 166 5.51 11.30 -0.14
CA PHE A 166 5.99 10.43 -1.22
C PHE A 166 5.23 9.11 -1.20
N ILE A 167 5.27 8.46 -2.33
CA ILE A 167 4.76 7.11 -2.46
C ILE A 167 5.96 6.16 -2.41
N GLU A 168 5.81 5.07 -1.68
CA GLU A 168 6.86 4.05 -1.59
C GLU A 168 6.28 2.64 -1.77
N TYR A 169 7.15 1.74 -2.22
CA TYR A 169 6.81 0.35 -2.52
C TYR A 169 7.70 -0.58 -1.68
N PRO A 170 7.21 -1.08 -0.53
CA PRO A 170 8.00 -1.92 0.37
C PRO A 170 8.51 -3.20 -0.30
N GLU A 171 9.79 -3.46 -0.13
CA GLU A 171 10.49 -4.59 -0.71
C GLU A 171 10.50 -5.83 0.22
N ASP A 172 10.90 -7.00 -0.33
CA ASP A 172 11.21 -8.23 0.40
C ASP A 172 10.07 -8.75 1.29
N ILE A 173 8.87 -8.79 0.73
CA ILE A 173 7.72 -9.41 1.38
C ILE A 173 7.80 -10.91 1.15
N ARG A 174 7.83 -11.68 2.24
CA ARG A 174 7.87 -13.13 2.19
C ARG A 174 6.46 -13.70 2.31
N LEU A 175 6.21 -14.74 1.52
CA LEU A 175 4.97 -15.49 1.58
C LEU A 175 5.28 -16.99 1.60
N TYR A 176 4.61 -17.69 2.49
CA TYR A 176 4.59 -19.15 2.59
C TYR A 176 3.14 -19.59 2.45
N GLY A 177 2.90 -20.62 1.66
CA GLY A 177 1.55 -21.12 1.42
C GLY A 177 1.51 -22.64 1.41
N LEU A 178 0.40 -23.19 1.87
CA LEU A 178 0.04 -24.60 1.70
C LEU A 178 -1.38 -24.66 1.16
N SER A 179 -1.63 -25.55 0.24
CA SER A 179 -2.97 -25.78 -0.30
C SER A 179 -3.29 -27.26 -0.44
N PHE A 180 -4.57 -27.55 -0.54
CA PHE A 180 -5.06 -28.86 -0.96
C PHE A 180 -6.26 -28.68 -1.90
N SER A 181 -6.45 -29.66 -2.77
CA SER A 181 -7.62 -29.77 -3.63
C SER A 181 -7.99 -31.24 -3.79
N THR A 182 -9.24 -31.59 -3.53
CA THR A 182 -9.74 -32.95 -3.58
C THR A 182 -11.18 -33.01 -4.09
N THR A 183 -11.59 -34.16 -4.58
CA THR A 183 -12.99 -34.45 -4.90
C THR A 183 -13.50 -35.50 -3.92
N LEU A 184 -14.52 -35.13 -3.15
CA LEU A 184 -15.16 -36.04 -2.20
C LEU A 184 -15.97 -37.12 -2.95
N PRO A 185 -16.19 -38.31 -2.33
CA PRO A 185 -17.01 -39.35 -2.94
C PRO A 185 -18.45 -38.95 -3.30
N THR A 186 -18.92 -37.86 -2.72
CA THR A 186 -20.23 -37.22 -3.02
C THR A 186 -20.25 -36.41 -4.31
N GLY A 187 -19.11 -36.30 -5.04
CA GLY A 187 -18.96 -35.42 -6.20
C GLY A 187 -18.76 -33.94 -5.84
N THR A 188 -18.51 -33.63 -4.56
CA THR A 188 -18.21 -32.27 -4.10
C THR A 188 -16.74 -31.97 -4.25
N ALA A 189 -16.36 -30.93 -4.98
CA ALA A 189 -15.00 -30.43 -4.98
C ALA A 189 -14.74 -29.62 -3.70
N TRP A 190 -13.67 -29.97 -3.01
CA TRP A 190 -13.24 -29.28 -1.79
C TRP A 190 -11.78 -28.84 -1.91
N SER A 191 -11.55 -27.57 -1.71
CA SER A 191 -10.21 -26.99 -1.72
C SER A 191 -10.00 -26.09 -0.52
N GLY A 192 -8.74 -25.92 -0.14
CA GLY A 192 -8.38 -25.00 0.92
C GLY A 192 -6.94 -24.58 0.82
N GLU A 193 -6.66 -23.42 1.38
CA GLU A 193 -5.31 -22.86 1.44
C GLU A 193 -5.07 -22.16 2.77
N VAL A 194 -3.84 -22.17 3.21
CA VAL A 194 -3.33 -21.33 4.28
C VAL A 194 -2.12 -20.58 3.75
N SER A 195 -2.08 -19.28 3.94
CA SER A 195 -0.93 -18.46 3.62
C SER A 195 -0.44 -17.70 4.85
N TYR A 196 0.88 -17.53 4.95
CA TYR A 196 1.54 -16.81 6.03
C TYR A 196 2.55 -15.83 5.47
N ARG A 197 2.41 -14.57 5.87
CA ARG A 197 3.32 -13.47 5.54
C ARG A 197 3.87 -12.88 6.83
N PRO A 198 5.14 -13.15 7.19
CA PRO A 198 5.72 -12.70 8.46
C PRO A 198 5.98 -11.18 8.49
N ASN A 199 6.02 -10.54 7.34
CA ASN A 199 6.48 -9.15 7.20
C ASN A 199 5.66 -8.35 6.18
N ALA A 200 4.37 -8.61 6.08
CA ALA A 200 3.47 -7.87 5.18
C ALA A 200 3.42 -6.38 5.57
N PRO A 201 3.62 -5.44 4.63
CA PRO A 201 3.45 -4.03 4.89
C PRO A 201 1.95 -3.71 5.02
N VAL A 202 1.59 -3.01 6.09
CA VAL A 202 0.23 -2.54 6.35
C VAL A 202 0.27 -1.02 6.45
N GLN A 203 -0.50 -0.34 5.58
CA GLN A 203 -0.61 1.11 5.55
C GLN A 203 -1.09 1.64 6.91
N LEU A 204 -0.40 2.62 7.43
CA LEU A 204 -0.83 3.41 8.58
C LEU A 204 -1.87 4.45 8.14
N ASN A 205 -2.68 4.93 9.07
CA ASN A 205 -3.63 5.99 8.77
C ASN A 205 -2.91 7.22 8.23
N SER A 206 -3.25 7.65 7.01
CA SER A 206 -2.62 8.80 6.33
C SER A 206 -2.80 10.11 7.12
N THR A 207 -3.92 10.26 7.82
CA THR A 207 -4.17 11.42 8.69
C THR A 207 -3.18 11.45 9.86
N ASP A 208 -2.91 10.29 10.49
CA ASP A 208 -1.90 10.19 11.56
C ASP A 208 -0.49 10.53 11.04
N ILE A 209 -0.16 10.13 9.82
CA ILE A 209 1.13 10.45 9.19
C ILE A 209 1.26 11.98 9.02
N LEU A 210 0.23 12.65 8.50
CA LEU A 210 0.22 14.10 8.35
C LEU A 210 0.30 14.85 9.69
N PHE A 211 -0.47 14.40 10.69
CA PHE A 211 -0.44 15.00 12.02
C PHE A 211 0.85 14.73 12.79
N ALA A 212 1.56 13.65 12.48
CA ALA A 212 2.89 13.40 13.05
C ALA A 212 3.88 14.54 12.74
N GLY A 213 3.76 15.16 11.56
CA GLY A 213 4.58 16.28 11.14
C GLY A 213 4.37 17.54 11.99
N VAL A 214 3.19 17.79 12.52
CA VAL A 214 2.92 18.97 13.36
C VAL A 214 3.09 18.72 14.86
N ARG A 215 3.20 17.47 15.27
CA ARG A 215 3.37 17.09 16.67
C ARG A 215 4.57 17.74 17.39
N PRO A 216 5.75 17.92 16.74
CA PRO A 216 6.91 18.57 17.37
C PRO A 216 6.68 20.04 17.78
N LEU A 217 5.62 20.70 17.27
CA LEU A 217 5.23 22.02 17.71
C LEU A 217 4.77 22.08 19.18
N GLY A 218 4.39 20.93 19.76
CA GLY A 218 3.99 20.83 21.16
C GLY A 218 2.61 21.41 21.47
N GLY A 219 2.36 21.70 22.75
CA GLY A 219 1.07 22.22 23.21
C GLY A 219 -0.09 21.26 22.92
N SER A 220 -1.18 21.77 22.37
CA SER A 220 -2.36 20.97 21.99
C SER A 220 -2.08 19.95 20.90
N LEU A 221 -1.00 20.13 20.13
CA LEU A 221 -0.61 19.24 19.02
C LEU A 221 0.21 18.04 19.47
N THR A 222 0.68 17.99 20.71
CA THR A 222 1.47 16.86 21.25
C THR A 222 0.77 15.51 21.08
N ASN A 223 -0.56 15.51 21.17
CA ASN A 223 -1.39 14.31 21.04
C ASN A 223 -2.14 14.23 19.71
N ALA A 224 -1.76 15.03 18.72
CA ALA A 224 -2.45 15.08 17.42
C ALA A 224 -2.28 13.77 16.62
N SER A 225 -1.24 13.00 16.90
CA SER A 225 -0.99 11.68 16.28
C SER A 225 -0.34 10.74 17.30
N LEU A 226 -0.55 9.44 17.12
CA LEU A 226 0.20 8.39 17.83
C LEU A 226 1.59 8.19 17.25
N LEU A 227 1.82 8.67 16.01
CA LEU A 227 3.11 8.60 15.33
C LEU A 227 3.99 9.79 15.71
N SER A 228 5.28 9.61 15.58
CA SER A 228 6.27 10.66 15.81
C SER A 228 7.46 10.45 14.90
N ALA A 229 7.94 11.53 14.30
CA ALA A 229 9.17 11.55 13.53
C ALA A 229 9.97 12.81 13.90
N PRO A 230 11.31 12.72 14.00
CA PRO A 230 12.15 13.89 14.14
C PRO A 230 11.96 14.84 12.96
N PRO A 231 12.12 16.16 13.15
CA PRO A 231 12.11 17.11 12.06
C PRO A 231 13.08 16.74 10.93
N GLY A 232 12.64 16.88 9.69
CA GLY A 232 13.41 16.56 8.49
C GLY A 232 13.61 15.07 8.22
N SER A 233 13.02 14.19 9.04
CA SER A 233 13.11 12.75 8.81
C SER A 233 11.92 12.20 8.05
N ASP A 234 12.14 11.06 7.42
CA ASP A 234 11.08 10.28 6.77
C ASP A 234 10.25 9.53 7.80
N LEU A 235 8.97 9.56 7.60
CA LEU A 235 8.00 8.73 8.28
C LEU A 235 7.39 7.75 7.26
N HIS A 236 7.90 6.52 7.30
CA HIS A 236 7.34 5.43 6.49
C HIS A 236 5.90 5.15 6.87
N GLY A 237 5.03 5.18 5.88
CA GLY A 237 3.58 5.05 6.06
C GLY A 237 3.10 3.64 6.33
N TYR A 238 3.96 2.68 6.64
CA TYR A 238 3.59 1.30 6.92
C TYR A 238 4.29 0.73 8.16
N ARG A 239 3.71 -0.35 8.64
CA ARG A 239 4.36 -1.25 9.60
C ARG A 239 4.29 -2.66 9.06
N ARG A 240 5.39 -3.41 9.23
CA ARG A 240 5.41 -4.83 8.88
C ARG A 240 4.70 -5.62 9.96
N LYS A 241 3.75 -6.46 9.55
CA LYS A 241 2.93 -7.30 10.42
C LYS A 241 2.92 -8.73 9.91
N GLU A 242 2.76 -9.66 10.83
CA GLU A 242 2.46 -11.04 10.51
C GLU A 242 1.00 -11.15 10.11
N ILE A 243 0.75 -11.76 8.96
CA ILE A 243 -0.60 -12.01 8.45
C ILE A 243 -0.71 -13.49 8.10
N THR A 244 -1.65 -14.16 8.74
CA THR A 244 -2.07 -15.51 8.37
C THR A 244 -3.47 -15.45 7.78
N GLN A 245 -3.66 -16.06 6.63
CA GLN A 245 -4.95 -16.15 5.96
C GLN A 245 -5.28 -17.62 5.73
N PHE A 246 -6.50 -18.01 6.03
CA PHE A 246 -7.06 -19.32 5.73
C PHE A 246 -8.29 -19.13 4.83
N GLN A 247 -8.37 -19.93 3.78
CA GLN A 247 -9.51 -19.95 2.87
C GLN A 247 -9.88 -21.41 2.59
N THR A 248 -11.18 -21.69 2.48
CA THR A 248 -11.67 -22.99 2.01
C THR A 248 -12.89 -22.78 1.12
N THR A 249 -13.02 -23.62 0.11
CA THR A 249 -14.11 -23.59 -0.86
C THR A 249 -14.67 -24.98 -1.04
N LEU A 250 -15.99 -25.09 -0.98
CA LEU A 250 -16.74 -26.29 -1.29
C LEU A 250 -17.65 -25.97 -2.49
N THR A 251 -17.55 -26.79 -3.53
CA THR A 251 -18.41 -26.63 -4.72
C THR A 251 -19.13 -27.94 -4.99
N HIS A 252 -20.44 -27.91 -4.98
CA HIS A 252 -21.25 -29.07 -5.29
C HIS A 252 -22.18 -28.79 -6.48
N PHE A 253 -22.32 -29.78 -7.35
CA PHE A 253 -23.20 -29.72 -8.51
C PHE A 253 -24.43 -30.57 -8.29
N PHE A 254 -25.60 -29.97 -8.42
CA PHE A 254 -26.88 -30.66 -8.43
C PHE A 254 -27.41 -30.68 -9.86
N ASP A 255 -27.56 -31.87 -10.45
CA ASP A 255 -28.10 -31.98 -11.80
C ASP A 255 -29.63 -32.02 -11.76
N GLN A 256 -30.26 -31.43 -12.77
CA GLN A 256 -31.71 -31.44 -13.02
C GLN A 256 -32.57 -30.91 -11.86
N VAL A 257 -32.14 -29.85 -11.22
CA VAL A 257 -32.86 -29.20 -10.11
C VAL A 257 -33.74 -28.06 -10.65
N MET A 258 -35.03 -28.06 -10.28
CA MET A 258 -36.01 -26.99 -10.60
C MET A 258 -36.09 -26.64 -12.09
N GLY A 259 -35.89 -27.62 -12.98
CA GLY A 259 -35.93 -27.40 -14.44
C GLY A 259 -34.64 -26.86 -15.05
N ALA A 260 -33.62 -26.58 -14.24
CA ALA A 260 -32.27 -26.25 -14.71
C ALA A 260 -31.46 -27.52 -14.96
N SER A 261 -30.58 -27.52 -15.96
CA SER A 261 -29.68 -28.65 -16.25
C SER A 261 -28.66 -28.89 -15.11
N ARG A 262 -28.25 -27.81 -14.43
CA ARG A 262 -27.32 -27.86 -13.29
C ARG A 262 -27.51 -26.66 -12.39
N LEU A 263 -27.43 -26.89 -11.07
CA LEU A 263 -27.30 -25.90 -10.02
C LEU A 263 -25.91 -26.07 -9.37
N THR A 264 -25.18 -25.01 -9.25
CA THR A 264 -23.86 -24.96 -8.56
C THR A 264 -24.02 -24.21 -7.25
N LEU A 265 -23.60 -24.78 -6.18
CA LEU A 265 -23.49 -24.17 -4.85
C LEU A 265 -22.06 -24.17 -4.38
#